data_f14df7204b594e02e42aee38e314d434
#
_entry.id   f14df7204b594e02e42aee38e314d434
#
_cell.length_a   1.000
_cell.length_b   1.000
_cell.length_c   1.000
_cell.angle_alpha   90.00
_cell.angle_beta   90.00
_cell.angle_gamma   90.00
#
_symmetry.space_group_name_H-M   'P 1'
#
loop_
_entity.id
_entity.type
_entity.pdbx_description
1 polymer ?
#
loop_
_entity_poly.entity_id
_entity_poly.type
_entity_poly.pdbx_seq_one_letter_code
_entity_poly.pdbx_strand_id
1 'polypeptide(L)'
;MVDNAPVLALEHAGLTIEGYSRAAVQTYWRIPELKLGFDLGGQPWEFMGTPTWFLSHVHIDHMVSLPQYVARRRMMKMEPPVVYAPAYAIDDLRRLLLVVQRLDRCRMVCDLRGMEAGQEITLSRDHVITTLIIGKISFRTRTRAKLRS
;
A
#
# COMPACT_ATOMS: atom_id res chain seq x y z
N MET A 1 13.15 3.05 -17.94
CA MET A 1 12.45 4.16 -17.28
C MET A 1 10.97 3.81 -17.19
N VAL A 2 10.47 3.58 -16.00
CA VAL A 2 9.10 3.05 -15.77
C VAL A 2 8.09 4.20 -15.54
N ASP A 3 8.50 5.43 -15.78
CA ASP A 3 7.70 6.63 -15.43
C ASP A 3 6.52 6.91 -16.37
N ASN A 4 6.26 6.04 -17.35
CA ASN A 4 5.21 6.28 -18.35
C ASN A 4 4.09 5.22 -18.36
N ALA A 5 3.91 4.44 -17.30
CA ALA A 5 2.70 3.64 -17.20
C ALA A 5 1.51 4.59 -17.01
N PRO A 6 0.48 4.50 -17.85
CA PRO A 6 -0.66 5.38 -17.73
C PRO A 6 -1.36 5.12 -16.40
N VAL A 7 -1.53 6.15 -15.57
CA VAL A 7 -2.37 6.05 -14.39
C VAL A 7 -3.82 6.08 -14.85
N LEU A 8 -4.54 5.01 -14.57
CA LEU A 8 -5.98 4.91 -14.80
C LEU A 8 -6.69 5.45 -13.57
N ALA A 9 -7.80 6.15 -13.76
CA ALA A 9 -8.62 6.65 -12.67
C ALA A 9 -10.08 6.24 -12.85
N LEU A 10 -10.71 5.81 -11.75
CA LEU A 10 -12.12 5.47 -11.66
C LEU A 10 -12.72 6.13 -10.43
N GLU A 11 -13.86 6.78 -10.59
CA GLU A 11 -14.63 7.29 -9.46
C GLU A 11 -15.73 6.30 -9.06
N HIS A 12 -15.83 6.02 -7.77
CA HIS A 12 -16.87 5.18 -7.21
C HIS A 12 -17.24 5.61 -5.79
N ALA A 13 -18.54 5.80 -5.53
CA ALA A 13 -19.06 6.16 -4.20
C ALA A 13 -18.35 7.36 -3.54
N GLY A 14 -17.98 8.37 -4.32
CA GLY A 14 -17.28 9.57 -3.85
C GLY A 14 -15.80 9.39 -3.57
N LEU A 15 -15.21 8.26 -3.97
CA LEU A 15 -13.79 7.96 -3.87
C LEU A 15 -13.18 7.85 -5.26
N THR A 16 -11.96 8.33 -5.39
CA THR A 16 -11.14 8.16 -6.59
C THR A 16 -10.24 6.94 -6.38
N ILE A 17 -10.30 5.99 -7.31
CA ILE A 17 -9.39 4.84 -7.35
C ILE A 17 -8.48 5.06 -8.54
N GLU A 18 -7.21 5.31 -8.30
CA GLU A 18 -6.26 5.57 -9.37
C GLU A 18 -5.02 4.69 -9.25
N GLY A 19 -4.49 4.26 -10.38
CA GLY A 19 -3.34 3.39 -10.43
C GLY A 19 -3.21 2.66 -11.75
N TYR A 20 -2.50 1.54 -11.69
CA TYR A 20 -2.23 0.70 -12.84
C TYR A 20 -1.99 -0.74 -12.40
N SER A 21 -2.40 -1.68 -13.23
CA SER A 21 -2.09 -3.09 -13.04
C SER A 21 -1.85 -3.77 -14.38
N ARG A 22 -0.70 -4.42 -14.47
CA ARG A 22 -0.35 -5.34 -15.55
C ARG A 22 0.37 -6.53 -14.94
N ALA A 23 -0.24 -7.70 -15.03
CA ALA A 23 0.28 -8.94 -14.46
C ALA A 23 1.76 -9.18 -14.86
N ALA A 24 2.56 -9.63 -13.91
CA ALA A 24 4.00 -9.85 -14.03
C ALA A 24 4.84 -8.60 -14.35
N VAL A 25 4.24 -7.44 -14.47
CA VAL A 25 4.94 -6.18 -14.75
C VAL A 25 4.91 -5.27 -13.54
N GLN A 26 3.75 -4.75 -13.16
CA GLN A 26 3.60 -3.91 -11.98
C GLN A 26 2.13 -3.72 -11.61
N THR A 27 1.87 -3.62 -10.32
CA THR A 27 0.55 -3.31 -9.76
C THR A 27 0.69 -2.29 -8.64
N TYR A 28 -0.03 -1.18 -8.72
CA TYR A 28 -0.13 -0.17 -7.69
C TYR A 28 -1.43 0.61 -7.85
N TRP A 29 -2.13 0.83 -6.75
CA TRP A 29 -3.37 1.59 -6.69
C TRP A 29 -3.38 2.49 -5.47
N ARG A 30 -4.06 3.62 -5.51
CA ARG A 30 -4.33 4.43 -4.33
C ARG A 30 -5.75 4.98 -4.32
N ILE A 31 -6.19 5.34 -3.13
CA ILE A 31 -7.41 6.11 -2.87
C ILE A 31 -6.96 7.38 -2.15
N PRO A 32 -6.77 8.51 -2.88
CA PRO A 32 -6.20 9.73 -2.32
C PRO A 32 -6.98 10.29 -1.13
N GLU A 33 -8.30 10.26 -1.19
CA GLU A 33 -9.19 10.78 -0.14
C GLU A 33 -8.99 10.07 1.19
N LEU A 34 -8.59 8.79 1.16
CA LEU A 34 -8.33 7.97 2.35
C LEU A 34 -6.85 7.91 2.70
N LYS A 35 -5.97 8.50 1.88
CA LYS A 35 -4.51 8.41 2.02
C LYS A 35 -4.01 6.96 2.08
N LEU A 36 -4.60 6.11 1.27
CA LEU A 36 -4.31 4.68 1.21
C LEU A 36 -3.81 4.27 -0.16
N GLY A 37 -2.90 3.30 -0.17
CA GLY A 37 -2.45 2.62 -1.36
C GLY A 37 -2.52 1.09 -1.23
N PHE A 38 -2.57 0.44 -2.37
CA PHE A 38 -2.60 -1.02 -2.51
C PHE A 38 -1.55 -1.44 -3.53
N ASP A 39 -0.67 -2.32 -3.09
CA ASP A 39 0.47 -2.85 -3.81
C ASP A 39 1.52 -1.80 -4.23
N LEU A 40 2.75 -2.19 -4.19
CA LEU A 40 3.93 -1.37 -4.48
C LEU A 40 4.79 -2.02 -5.58
N GLY A 41 4.14 -2.50 -6.64
CA GLY A 41 4.84 -3.02 -7.82
C GLY A 41 5.37 -1.92 -8.73
N GLY A 42 4.88 -0.70 -8.57
CA GLY A 42 5.38 0.54 -9.16
C GLY A 42 5.17 1.68 -8.19
N GLN A 43 5.86 2.80 -8.42
CA GLN A 43 5.79 3.95 -7.51
C GLN A 43 5.90 5.26 -8.28
N PRO A 44 4.81 5.74 -8.90
CA PRO A 44 4.77 7.05 -9.51
C PRO A 44 5.11 8.14 -8.49
N TRP A 45 5.75 9.20 -8.95
CA TRP A 45 6.16 10.30 -8.07
C TRP A 45 4.96 10.93 -7.34
N GLU A 46 3.83 11.04 -8.02
CA GLU A 46 2.59 11.61 -7.49
C GLU A 46 2.01 10.80 -6.33
N PHE A 47 2.39 9.51 -6.22
CA PHE A 47 1.90 8.63 -5.15
C PHE A 47 2.69 8.74 -3.85
N MET A 48 3.79 9.49 -3.85
CA MET A 48 4.68 9.63 -2.69
C MET A 48 3.99 10.20 -1.45
N GLY A 49 2.93 11.00 -1.63
CA GLY A 49 2.11 11.53 -0.55
C GLY A 49 1.22 10.52 0.15
N THR A 50 1.12 9.28 -0.34
CA THR A 50 0.30 8.22 0.27
C THR A 50 1.07 7.57 1.42
N PRO A 51 0.66 7.74 2.69
CA PRO A 51 1.47 7.32 3.84
C PRO A 51 1.27 5.86 4.25
N THR A 52 0.15 5.24 3.84
CA THR A 52 -0.22 3.89 4.27
C THR A 52 -0.50 3.00 3.06
N TRP A 53 0.14 1.85 3.03
CA TRP A 53 0.01 0.87 1.95
C TRP A 53 -0.37 -0.50 2.47
N PHE A 54 -1.09 -1.23 1.63
CA PHE A 54 -1.49 -2.62 1.85
C PHE A 54 -0.95 -3.47 0.71
N LEU A 55 -0.05 -4.40 1.01
CA LEU A 55 0.40 -5.38 0.05
C LEU A 55 -0.55 -6.57 0.06
N SER A 56 -1.19 -6.83 -1.07
CA SER A 56 -2.11 -7.96 -1.21
C SER A 56 -1.36 -9.29 -1.08
N HIS A 57 -0.19 -9.37 -1.67
CA HIS A 57 0.77 -10.47 -1.59
C HIS A 57 2.17 -9.96 -1.99
N VAL A 58 3.17 -10.84 -1.99
CA VAL A 58 4.56 -10.44 -2.15
C VAL A 58 5.22 -10.97 -3.44
N HIS A 59 4.43 -11.14 -4.51
CA HIS A 59 5.03 -11.29 -5.83
C HIS A 59 5.74 -10.00 -6.23
N ILE A 60 6.77 -10.10 -7.05
CA ILE A 60 7.64 -8.97 -7.42
C ILE A 60 6.85 -7.81 -8.01
N ASP A 61 5.91 -8.08 -8.89
CA ASP A 61 5.05 -7.08 -9.53
C ASP A 61 4.07 -6.39 -8.58
N HIS A 62 4.02 -6.79 -7.29
CA HIS A 62 3.21 -6.16 -6.24
C HIS A 62 4.04 -5.50 -5.13
N MET A 63 5.36 -5.75 -5.05
CA MET A 63 6.14 -5.26 -3.90
C MET A 63 7.53 -4.69 -4.25
N VAL A 64 8.02 -4.86 -5.46
CA VAL A 64 9.40 -4.53 -5.83
C VAL A 64 9.77 -3.07 -5.57
N SER A 65 8.83 -2.16 -5.63
CA SER A 65 9.04 -0.73 -5.40
C SER A 65 9.02 -0.32 -3.92
N LEU A 66 8.79 -1.24 -2.99
CA LEU A 66 8.78 -0.94 -1.55
C LEU A 66 10.09 -0.25 -1.08
N PRO A 67 11.29 -0.75 -1.38
CA PRO A 67 12.51 -0.08 -0.95
C PRO A 67 12.65 1.33 -1.57
N GLN A 68 12.33 1.47 -2.84
CA GLN A 68 12.39 2.76 -3.53
C GLN A 68 11.41 3.78 -2.90
N TYR A 69 10.21 3.34 -2.57
CA TYR A 69 9.21 4.16 -1.91
C TYR A 69 9.70 4.66 -0.54
N VAL A 70 10.23 3.76 0.28
CA VAL A 70 10.77 4.12 1.61
C VAL A 70 11.93 5.11 1.49
N ALA A 71 12.87 4.86 0.56
CA ALA A 71 14.00 5.74 0.33
C ALA A 71 13.57 7.14 -0.15
N ARG A 72 12.63 7.22 -1.09
CA ARG A 72 12.10 8.48 -1.61
C ARG A 72 11.40 9.30 -0.54
N ARG A 73 10.55 8.67 0.30
CA ARG A 73 9.87 9.37 1.40
C ARG A 73 10.89 9.99 2.37
N ARG A 74 11.94 9.24 2.72
CA ARG A 74 13.02 9.75 3.54
C ARG A 74 13.75 10.94 2.89
N MET A 75 14.08 10.83 1.61
CA MET A 75 14.72 11.90 0.84
C MET A 75 13.85 13.17 0.83
N MET A 76 12.53 13.01 0.75
CA MET A 76 11.56 14.11 0.79
C MET A 76 11.27 14.60 2.22
N LYS A 77 11.94 14.05 3.25
CA LYS A 77 11.73 14.37 4.67
C LYS A 77 10.28 14.13 5.14
N MET A 78 9.61 13.16 4.54
CA MET A 78 8.29 12.71 4.95
C MET A 78 8.38 11.74 6.11
N GLU A 79 7.30 11.63 6.89
CA GLU A 79 7.19 10.63 7.94
C GLU A 79 7.36 9.20 7.40
N PRO A 80 7.94 8.29 8.20
CA PRO A 80 8.04 6.89 7.82
C PRO A 80 6.67 6.31 7.44
N PRO A 81 6.59 5.53 6.36
CA PRO A 81 5.32 4.96 5.94
C PRO A 81 4.92 3.78 6.81
N VAL A 82 3.62 3.53 6.86
CA VAL A 82 3.04 2.29 7.39
C VAL A 82 2.73 1.35 6.23
N VAL A 83 3.25 0.14 6.25
CA VAL A 83 2.99 -0.86 5.22
C VAL A 83 2.47 -2.14 5.86
N TYR A 84 1.24 -2.47 5.54
CA TYR A 84 0.63 -3.74 5.90
C TYR A 84 0.96 -4.79 4.84
N ALA A 85 1.35 -5.97 5.26
CA ALA A 85 1.66 -7.08 4.38
C ALA A 85 1.23 -8.41 5.02
N PRO A 86 1.11 -9.50 4.25
CA PRO A 86 0.86 -10.82 4.84
C PRO A 86 1.85 -11.12 5.95
N ALA A 87 1.37 -11.60 7.10
CA ALA A 87 2.18 -11.80 8.30
C ALA A 87 3.41 -12.68 8.05
N TYR A 88 3.28 -13.70 7.20
CA TYR A 88 4.40 -14.59 6.85
C TYR A 88 5.55 -13.89 6.13
N ALA A 89 5.31 -12.75 5.49
CA ALA A 89 6.30 -12.03 4.67
C ALA A 89 7.05 -10.93 5.44
N ILE A 90 6.61 -10.56 6.63
CA ILE A 90 7.12 -9.40 7.36
C ILE A 90 8.62 -9.49 7.63
N ASP A 91 9.10 -10.64 8.08
CA ASP A 91 10.53 -10.79 8.40
C ASP A 91 11.42 -10.73 7.16
N ASP A 92 10.96 -11.27 6.04
CA ASP A 92 11.70 -11.19 4.78
C ASP A 92 11.67 -9.79 4.20
N LEU A 93 10.56 -9.06 4.31
CA LEU A 93 10.49 -7.65 3.92
C LEU A 93 11.43 -6.77 4.78
N ARG A 94 11.54 -7.04 6.09
CA ARG A 94 12.54 -6.37 6.94
C ARG A 94 13.96 -6.65 6.47
N ARG A 95 14.27 -7.91 6.18
CA ARG A 95 15.58 -8.30 5.66
C ARG A 95 15.89 -7.62 4.33
N LEU A 96 14.90 -7.56 3.42
CA LEU A 96 15.03 -6.85 2.15
C LEU A 96 15.40 -5.38 2.38
N LEU A 97 14.67 -4.67 3.24
CA LEU A 97 14.95 -3.27 3.55
C LEU A 97 16.34 -3.10 4.19
N LEU A 98 16.78 -4.02 5.05
CA LEU A 98 18.12 -4.00 5.64
C LEU A 98 19.22 -4.22 4.60
N VAL A 99 19.00 -5.10 3.62
CA VAL A 99 19.98 -5.31 2.53
C VAL A 99 20.08 -4.05 1.67
N VAL A 100 18.95 -3.49 1.27
CA VAL A 100 18.93 -2.24 0.48
C VAL A 100 19.54 -1.08 1.27
N GLN A 101 19.27 -0.96 2.57
CA GLN A 101 19.89 0.05 3.44
C GLN A 101 21.43 -0.02 3.42
N ARG A 102 22.01 -1.23 3.40
CA ARG A 102 23.46 -1.39 3.31
C ARG A 102 24.01 -0.98 1.94
N LEU A 103 23.29 -1.31 0.87
CA LEU A 103 23.68 -0.95 -0.49
C LEU A 103 23.56 0.56 -0.74
N ASP A 104 22.42 1.13 -0.36
CA ASP A 104 22.10 2.54 -0.56
C ASP A 104 22.75 3.46 0.47
N ARG A 105 23.33 2.89 1.54
CA ARG A 105 23.92 3.60 2.70
C ARG A 105 22.96 4.63 3.32
N CYS A 106 21.68 4.33 3.29
CA CYS A 106 20.61 5.22 3.68
C CYS A 106 19.62 4.48 4.57
N ARG A 107 19.28 5.05 5.73
CA ARG A 107 18.38 4.39 6.68
C ARG A 107 16.99 4.17 6.07
N MET A 108 16.53 2.92 6.03
CA MET A 108 15.22 2.50 5.52
C MET A 108 14.24 2.34 6.70
N VAL A 109 13.57 3.40 7.07
CA VAL A 109 12.58 3.38 8.16
C VAL A 109 11.19 3.16 7.59
N CYS A 110 10.55 2.06 7.97
CA CYS A 110 9.21 1.69 7.56
C CYS A 110 8.53 0.92 8.70
N ASP A 111 7.31 1.28 9.05
CA ASP A 111 6.49 0.54 10.00
C ASP A 111 5.78 -0.61 9.26
N LEU A 112 6.40 -1.78 9.29
CA LEU A 112 5.87 -3.00 8.67
C LEU A 112 4.94 -3.72 9.65
N ARG A 113 3.69 -3.92 9.24
CA ARG A 113 2.66 -4.57 10.05
C ARG A 113 2.12 -5.81 9.35
N GLY A 114 2.13 -6.95 10.05
CA GLY A 114 1.57 -8.19 9.53
C GLY A 114 0.06 -8.21 9.53
N MET A 115 -0.53 -8.83 8.52
CA MET A 115 -1.97 -9.09 8.42
C MET A 115 -2.22 -10.58 8.32
N GLU A 116 -3.25 -11.05 9.04
CA GLU A 116 -3.78 -12.40 8.94
C GLU A 116 -5.09 -12.41 8.14
N ALA A 117 -5.44 -13.56 7.58
CA ALA A 117 -6.72 -13.72 6.89
C ALA A 117 -7.90 -13.48 7.85
N GLY A 118 -8.91 -12.72 7.40
CA GLY A 118 -10.07 -12.36 8.20
C GLY A 118 -9.87 -11.19 9.16
N GLN A 119 -8.66 -10.65 9.26
CA GLN A 119 -8.37 -9.50 10.13
C GLN A 119 -9.02 -8.23 9.58
N GLU A 120 -9.63 -7.46 10.47
CA GLU A 120 -10.16 -6.13 10.16
C GLU A 120 -9.22 -5.04 10.68
N ILE A 121 -8.93 -4.07 9.83
CA ILE A 121 -8.14 -2.89 10.16
C ILE A 121 -9.04 -1.66 10.02
N THR A 122 -9.33 -1.02 11.13
CA THR A 122 -10.14 0.20 11.15
C THR A 122 -9.28 1.39 10.72
N LEU A 123 -9.67 2.05 9.66
CA LEU A 123 -8.99 3.23 9.12
C LEU A 123 -9.59 4.53 9.68
N SER A 124 -10.91 4.55 9.82
CA SER A 124 -11.68 5.67 10.34
C SER A 124 -12.99 5.18 10.91
N ARG A 125 -13.85 6.12 11.37
CA ARG A 125 -15.20 5.78 11.85
C ARG A 125 -16.03 5.05 10.80
N ASP A 126 -15.81 5.36 9.52
CA ASP A 126 -16.66 4.93 8.41
C ASP A 126 -15.99 3.91 7.48
N HIS A 127 -14.68 3.64 7.66
CA HIS A 127 -13.92 2.81 6.74
C HIS A 127 -13.13 1.70 7.47
N VAL A 128 -13.26 0.51 6.94
CA VAL A 128 -12.56 -0.69 7.43
C VAL A 128 -11.97 -1.45 6.24
N ILE A 129 -10.76 -1.94 6.41
CA ILE A 129 -10.16 -2.91 5.49
C ILE A 129 -10.28 -4.29 6.12
N THR A 130 -10.75 -5.24 5.35
CA THR A 130 -10.82 -6.65 5.73
C THR A 130 -9.92 -7.47 4.82
N THR A 131 -9.05 -8.27 5.40
CA THR A 131 -8.27 -9.27 4.66
C THR A 131 -9.11 -10.54 4.50
N LEU A 132 -9.48 -10.91 3.27
CA LEU A 132 -10.35 -12.06 3.04
C LEU A 132 -9.58 -13.38 2.96
N ILE A 133 -8.56 -13.42 2.12
CA ILE A 133 -7.67 -14.59 1.91
C ILE A 133 -6.32 -14.02 1.48
N ILE A 134 -5.25 -14.79 1.62
CA ILE A 134 -3.94 -14.42 1.06
C ILE A 134 -4.11 -14.00 -0.41
N GLY A 135 -3.75 -12.75 -0.71
CA GLY A 135 -3.91 -12.15 -2.03
C GLY A 135 -5.24 -11.46 -2.31
N LYS A 136 -6.17 -11.39 -1.36
CA LYS A 136 -7.41 -10.63 -1.50
C LYS A 136 -7.63 -9.69 -0.32
N ILE A 137 -7.69 -8.40 -0.62
CA ILE A 137 -8.05 -7.35 0.33
C ILE A 137 -9.43 -6.82 -0.07
N SER A 138 -10.34 -6.68 0.88
CA SER A 138 -11.63 -6.03 0.68
C SER A 138 -11.69 -4.73 1.46
N PHE A 139 -12.17 -3.70 0.80
CA PHE A 139 -12.46 -2.42 1.41
C PHE A 139 -13.99 -2.30 1.64
N ARG A 140 -14.38 -1.87 2.84
CA ARG A 140 -15.78 -1.62 3.18
C ARG A 140 -15.96 -0.26 3.81
N THR A 141 -17.02 0.43 3.39
CA THR A 141 -17.57 1.58 4.10
C THR A 141 -18.58 1.08 5.11
N ARG A 142 -18.46 1.49 6.38
CA ARG A 142 -19.50 1.22 7.38
C ARG A 142 -20.71 2.08 7.07
N THR A 143 -21.77 1.47 6.57
CA THR A 143 -23.05 2.15 6.44
C THR A 143 -23.63 2.34 7.84
N ARG A 144 -23.78 3.59 8.30
CA ARG A 144 -24.57 3.87 9.51
C ARG A 144 -25.98 3.41 9.25
N ALA A 145 -26.43 2.37 9.93
CA ALA A 145 -27.85 2.10 10.04
C ALA A 145 -28.49 3.36 10.62
N LYS A 146 -29.33 4.06 9.84
CA LYS A 146 -30.22 5.08 10.36
C LYS A 146 -31.16 4.36 11.33
N LEU A 147 -30.89 4.50 12.62
CA LEU A 147 -31.89 4.25 13.64
C LEU A 147 -33.02 5.23 13.34
N ARG A 148 -34.10 4.74 12.75
CA ARG A 148 -35.37 5.45 12.70
C ARG A 148 -35.92 5.40 14.14
N SER A 149 -35.90 6.55 14.79
CA SER A 149 -36.73 6.85 15.95
C SER A 149 -38.21 6.86 15.56
#